data_ce92703b1eef9f2db08a2771a09e0ebe
#
_entry.id   ce92703b1eef9f2db08a2771a09e0ebe
#
_cell.length_a   1.000
_cell.length_b   1.000
_cell.length_c   1.000
_cell.angle_alpha   90.00
_cell.angle_beta   90.00
_cell.angle_gamma   90.00
#
_symmetry.space_group_name_H-M   'P 1'
#
loop_
_entity.id
_entity.type
_entity.pdbx_description
1 polymer ?
#
loop_
_entity_poly.entity_id
_entity_poly.type
_entity_poly.pdbx_seq_one_letter_code
_entity_poly.pdbx_strand_id
1 'polypeptide(L)'
;MWGARIDWRMSAEHAIGARREAHHGASRAMTTHSSSFDELHATDGIRRRPAANVKANDPTNATPGGKDKDEKRDEAPRTTELVLGRTPDGQLFRVVETRDMVKSVFHPQHPKTLLDLVLLGLLLCQVFLYCILTREQAQTFFLVYFAIWRITYNGGLGYILTKQSQTRWIVRFVERRGWLDAKKAPRMHAWIHSFYKTKLGAAYDMTCMPNEFNVWILFRSLVDVILLNDVTAYALFSLSHVQGLGNYGMLLFVVRWCIGLLLLAFNAWVKLDAHRVVKDYAWYWGDCFFLCLQNLKFDGVYEVAPDPMYSIGYIGYYGLSLLTGSYMVFFVSLAAHALQLLFLVAFENPHMDRVS
;
A
#
# COMPACT_ATOMS: atom_id res chain seq x y z
N MET A 1 -31.22 -29.29 -8.97
CA MET A 1 -30.25 -29.30 -10.06
C MET A 1 -29.32 -28.10 -9.87
N TRP A 2 -28.28 -28.31 -9.13
CA TRP A 2 -27.27 -27.29 -8.82
C TRP A 2 -25.93 -27.85 -9.25
N GLY A 3 -25.34 -27.29 -10.32
CA GLY A 3 -24.07 -27.73 -10.85
C GLY A 3 -23.35 -26.59 -11.56
N ALA A 4 -23.02 -25.53 -10.84
CA ALA A 4 -21.95 -24.63 -11.25
C ALA A 4 -20.90 -24.69 -10.13
N ARG A 5 -19.97 -25.63 -10.23
CA ARG A 5 -18.71 -25.57 -9.49
C ARG A 5 -17.95 -24.38 -10.05
N ILE A 6 -17.92 -23.29 -9.31
CA ILE A 6 -16.97 -22.22 -9.55
C ILE A 6 -15.60 -22.81 -9.24
N ASP A 7 -14.82 -23.05 -10.28
CA ASP A 7 -13.50 -23.66 -10.15
C ASP A 7 -12.50 -22.57 -9.74
N TRP A 8 -12.44 -22.30 -8.44
CA TRP A 8 -11.57 -21.32 -7.81
C TRP A 8 -10.09 -21.58 -8.07
N ARG A 9 -9.71 -22.84 -8.35
CA ARG A 9 -8.33 -23.20 -8.67
C ARG A 9 -7.91 -22.70 -10.04
N MET A 10 -8.79 -22.77 -11.03
CA MET A 10 -8.50 -22.30 -12.39
C MET A 10 -8.34 -20.78 -12.44
N SER A 11 -9.18 -20.00 -11.73
CA SER A 11 -9.03 -18.53 -11.66
C SER A 11 -7.77 -18.09 -10.91
N ALA A 12 -7.41 -18.79 -9.84
CA ALA A 12 -6.20 -18.49 -9.08
C ALA A 12 -4.92 -18.85 -9.86
N GLU A 13 -4.91 -19.99 -10.55
CA GLU A 13 -3.79 -20.39 -11.40
C GLU A 13 -3.65 -19.50 -12.64
N HIS A 14 -4.77 -19.00 -13.21
CA HIS A 14 -4.72 -18.04 -14.31
C HIS A 14 -4.19 -16.67 -13.86
N ALA A 15 -4.61 -16.16 -12.70
CA ALA A 15 -4.10 -14.90 -12.15
C ALA A 15 -2.61 -14.99 -11.80
N ILE A 16 -2.17 -16.13 -11.25
CA ILE A 16 -0.75 -16.39 -10.95
C ILE A 16 0.04 -16.66 -12.23
N GLY A 17 -0.53 -17.38 -13.19
CA GLY A 17 0.07 -17.66 -14.51
C GLY A 17 0.23 -16.38 -15.32
N ALA A 18 -0.79 -15.56 -15.43
CA ALA A 18 -0.75 -14.28 -16.12
C ALA A 18 0.25 -13.31 -15.48
N ARG A 19 0.34 -13.28 -14.14
CA ARG A 19 1.39 -12.51 -13.44
C ARG A 19 2.80 -13.05 -13.73
N ARG A 20 2.99 -14.37 -13.83
CA ARG A 20 4.28 -14.98 -14.19
C ARG A 20 4.66 -14.72 -15.65
N GLU A 21 3.74 -14.78 -16.59
CA GLU A 21 4.00 -14.57 -18.01
C GLU A 21 4.28 -13.10 -18.32
N ALA A 22 3.58 -12.15 -17.70
CA ALA A 22 3.89 -10.73 -17.79
C ALA A 22 5.30 -10.42 -17.27
N HIS A 23 5.76 -11.11 -16.22
CA HIS A 23 7.13 -11.01 -15.70
C HIS A 23 8.16 -11.62 -16.65
N HIS A 24 7.88 -12.76 -17.30
CA HIS A 24 8.79 -13.35 -18.27
C HIS A 24 8.88 -12.50 -19.55
N GLY A 25 7.80 -11.88 -19.99
CA GLY A 25 7.80 -10.92 -21.10
C GLY A 25 8.64 -9.68 -20.81
N ALA A 26 8.49 -9.12 -19.60
CA ALA A 26 9.28 -7.97 -19.14
C ALA A 26 10.77 -8.30 -18.97
N SER A 27 11.10 -9.50 -18.48
CA SER A 27 12.49 -9.96 -18.36
C SER A 27 13.17 -10.18 -19.72
N ARG A 28 12.43 -10.64 -20.74
CA ARG A 28 12.95 -10.78 -22.11
C ARG A 28 13.16 -9.42 -22.80
N ALA A 29 12.29 -8.43 -22.55
CA ALA A 29 12.48 -7.08 -23.03
C ALA A 29 13.66 -6.36 -22.36
N MET A 30 13.97 -6.72 -21.10
CA MET A 30 15.08 -6.16 -20.35
C MET A 30 16.45 -6.64 -20.84
N THR A 31 16.56 -7.91 -21.29
CA THR A 31 17.81 -8.45 -21.87
C THR A 31 18.13 -7.89 -23.25
N THR A 32 17.14 -7.49 -24.03
CA THR A 32 17.35 -6.84 -25.34
C THR A 32 17.65 -5.35 -25.24
N HIS A 33 17.25 -4.66 -24.13
CA HIS A 33 17.57 -3.24 -23.93
C HIS A 33 18.84 -2.96 -23.13
N SER A 34 19.37 -3.93 -22.38
CA SER A 34 20.66 -3.79 -21.71
C SER A 34 21.80 -3.55 -22.70
N SER A 35 21.74 -4.20 -23.89
CA SER A 35 22.76 -4.01 -24.93
C SER A 35 22.72 -2.62 -25.58
N SER A 36 21.55 -1.94 -25.61
CA SER A 36 21.45 -0.60 -26.18
C SER A 36 21.80 0.52 -25.19
N PHE A 37 21.80 0.24 -23.89
CA PHE A 37 22.19 1.22 -22.86
C PHE A 37 23.71 1.30 -22.68
N ASP A 38 24.44 0.20 -22.90
CA ASP A 38 25.90 0.21 -22.87
C ASP A 38 26.51 0.96 -24.07
N GLU A 39 25.83 1.01 -25.22
CA GLU A 39 26.27 1.79 -26.39
C GLU A 39 26.10 3.31 -26.20
N LEU A 40 25.14 3.79 -25.40
CA LEU A 40 24.92 5.22 -25.17
C LEU A 40 25.93 5.85 -24.19
N HIS A 41 26.61 5.06 -23.37
CA HIS A 41 27.65 5.55 -22.44
C HIS A 41 29.05 5.54 -23.01
N ALA A 42 29.27 5.04 -24.23
CA ALA A 42 30.59 4.95 -24.85
C ALA A 42 31.05 6.23 -25.60
N THR A 43 30.21 7.27 -25.70
CA THR A 43 30.52 8.46 -26.52
C THR A 43 30.88 9.74 -25.76
N ASP A 44 30.86 9.77 -24.42
CA ASP A 44 31.27 10.95 -23.67
C ASP A 44 32.68 10.77 -23.08
N GLY A 45 33.67 11.22 -23.85
CA GLY A 45 35.07 11.20 -23.52
C GLY A 45 35.43 12.25 -22.46
N ILE A 46 35.53 11.84 -21.20
CA ILE A 46 36.18 12.63 -20.15
C ILE A 46 37.59 12.09 -19.87
N ARG A 47 38.59 12.87 -20.25
CA ARG A 47 40.03 12.69 -19.98
C ARG A 47 40.29 12.39 -18.49
N ARG A 48 40.80 11.21 -18.20
CA ARG A 48 41.37 10.87 -16.89
C ARG A 48 42.87 11.29 -16.88
N ARG A 49 43.27 12.09 -15.90
CA ARG A 49 44.68 12.32 -15.53
C ARG A 49 45.19 11.13 -14.71
N PRO A 50 46.45 10.71 -14.85
CA PRO A 50 47.01 9.58 -14.12
C PRO A 50 47.38 9.95 -12.67
N ALA A 51 47.05 9.08 -11.73
CA ALA A 51 47.46 9.18 -10.33
C ALA A 51 48.86 8.60 -10.13
N ALA A 52 49.67 9.33 -9.36
CA ALA A 52 51.01 9.01 -9.03
C ALA A 52 51.14 7.89 -7.99
N ASN A 53 52.16 7.07 -8.22
CA ASN A 53 52.65 5.96 -7.41
C ASN A 53 53.26 6.44 -6.09
N VAL A 54 52.88 5.88 -4.93
CA VAL A 54 53.67 5.97 -3.69
C VAL A 54 53.77 4.56 -3.06
N LYS A 55 55.01 4.24 -2.73
CA LYS A 55 55.58 2.95 -2.35
C LYS A 55 55.17 2.47 -0.95
N ALA A 56 55.20 1.18 -0.82
CA ALA A 56 55.17 0.38 0.40
C ALA A 56 56.37 0.64 1.34
N ASN A 57 56.15 0.56 2.63
CA ASN A 57 57.10 0.12 3.65
C ASN A 57 56.35 -0.55 4.84
N ASP A 58 56.68 -1.80 5.07
CA ASP A 58 56.56 -2.59 6.28
C ASP A 58 57.94 -2.60 6.97
N PRO A 59 58.19 -2.99 8.25
CA PRO A 59 57.47 -3.83 9.16
C PRO A 59 57.58 -3.56 10.68
N THR A 60 56.89 -4.40 11.42
CA THR A 60 57.22 -5.01 12.75
C THR A 60 56.85 -4.34 14.08
N ASN A 61 56.12 -5.12 14.82
CA ASN A 61 56.23 -5.52 16.26
C ASN A 61 55.31 -4.88 17.32
N ALA A 62 54.73 -5.82 18.02
CA ALA A 62 54.41 -5.92 19.46
C ALA A 62 52.95 -5.71 19.92
N THR A 63 52.38 -6.83 20.33
CA THR A 63 51.20 -7.12 21.20
C THR A 63 51.54 -6.73 22.69
N PRO A 64 50.63 -6.78 23.70
CA PRO A 64 49.17 -6.86 23.77
C PRO A 64 48.51 -5.96 24.83
N GLY A 65 47.19 -5.86 24.84
CA GLY A 65 46.50 -5.31 26.01
C GLY A 65 45.06 -4.93 25.75
N GLY A 66 44.14 -5.78 26.21
CA GLY A 66 42.73 -5.74 25.98
C GLY A 66 41.94 -4.51 26.40
N LYS A 67 40.77 -4.43 25.82
CA LYS A 67 39.48 -4.14 26.47
C LYS A 67 38.39 -4.13 25.43
N ASP A 68 37.37 -4.94 25.67
CA ASP A 68 36.09 -4.96 24.98
C ASP A 68 35.56 -3.54 24.68
N LYS A 69 35.36 -3.25 23.42
CA LYS A 69 34.45 -2.19 22.94
C LYS A 69 33.50 -2.85 21.98
N ASP A 70 32.23 -2.79 22.33
CA ASP A 70 31.08 -3.12 21.52
C ASP A 70 31.30 -2.64 20.07
N GLU A 71 31.54 -3.59 19.21
CA GLU A 71 31.63 -3.41 17.76
C GLU A 71 30.19 -3.14 17.26
N LYS A 72 29.84 -1.86 17.15
CA LYS A 72 28.72 -1.45 16.31
C LYS A 72 28.97 -2.08 14.94
N ARG A 73 28.25 -3.14 14.64
CA ARG A 73 28.10 -3.62 13.26
C ARG A 73 27.56 -2.46 12.44
N ASP A 74 28.43 -1.83 11.68
CA ASP A 74 28.05 -0.96 10.59
C ASP A 74 27.16 -1.79 9.64
N GLU A 75 25.87 -1.53 9.67
CA GLU A 75 24.95 -2.05 8.66
C GLU A 75 25.50 -1.56 7.30
N ALA A 76 25.99 -2.50 6.51
CA ALA A 76 26.39 -2.25 5.13
C ALA A 76 25.23 -1.48 4.44
N PRO A 77 25.52 -0.42 3.67
CA PRO A 77 24.49 0.37 3.00
C PRO A 77 23.63 -0.60 2.18
N ARG A 78 22.35 -0.71 2.53
CA ARG A 78 21.37 -1.46 1.74
C ARG A 78 21.46 -0.89 0.32
N THR A 79 21.96 -1.66 -0.61
CA THR A 79 21.87 -1.36 -2.03
C THR A 79 20.40 -1.24 -2.35
N THR A 80 19.89 -0.02 -2.42
CA THR A 80 18.53 0.28 -2.86
C THR A 80 18.42 -0.20 -4.31
N GLU A 81 17.78 -1.36 -4.53
CA GLU A 81 17.49 -1.85 -5.86
C GLU A 81 16.82 -0.73 -6.66
N LEU A 82 17.39 -0.38 -7.79
CA LEU A 82 16.86 0.61 -8.71
C LEU A 82 15.55 0.07 -9.31
N VAL A 83 14.43 0.55 -8.80
CA VAL A 83 13.11 0.20 -9.33
C VAL A 83 12.78 1.12 -10.50
N LEU A 84 12.61 0.53 -11.68
CA LEU A 84 12.21 1.25 -12.89
C LEU A 84 10.70 1.16 -13.10
N GLY A 85 10.09 2.29 -13.46
CA GLY A 85 8.71 2.37 -13.91
C GLY A 85 8.65 2.70 -15.40
N ARG A 86 7.59 2.28 -16.06
CA ARG A 86 7.27 2.61 -17.46
C ARG A 86 5.86 3.18 -17.54
N THR A 87 5.74 4.36 -18.13
CA THR A 87 4.43 4.97 -18.42
C THR A 87 3.72 4.22 -19.54
N PRO A 88 2.39 4.38 -19.70
CA PRO A 88 1.67 3.83 -20.86
C PRO A 88 2.21 4.31 -22.22
N ASP A 89 2.83 5.51 -22.24
CA ASP A 89 3.43 6.08 -23.44
C ASP A 89 4.87 5.56 -23.70
N GLY A 90 5.37 4.64 -22.84
CA GLY A 90 6.67 3.97 -23.00
C GLY A 90 7.84 4.68 -22.31
N GLN A 91 7.66 5.84 -21.68
CA GLN A 91 8.72 6.57 -20.98
C GLN A 91 9.20 5.75 -19.75
N LEU A 92 10.50 5.50 -19.68
CA LEU A 92 11.13 4.87 -18.51
C LEU A 92 11.51 5.94 -17.49
N PHE A 93 11.32 5.65 -16.22
CA PHE A 93 11.72 6.53 -15.12
C PHE A 93 12.08 5.71 -13.87
N ARG A 94 12.84 6.32 -12.98
CA ARG A 94 13.17 5.74 -11.68
C ARG A 94 12.01 5.97 -10.71
N VAL A 95 11.42 4.89 -10.18
CA VAL A 95 10.38 4.99 -9.16
C VAL A 95 11.02 5.44 -7.84
N VAL A 96 10.51 6.53 -7.28
CA VAL A 96 10.96 7.05 -5.98
C VAL A 96 10.29 6.24 -4.88
N GLU A 97 11.09 5.79 -3.92
CA GLU A 97 10.58 5.04 -2.76
C GLU A 97 9.69 5.95 -1.90
N THR A 98 8.50 5.46 -1.62
CA THR A 98 7.51 6.18 -0.80
C THR A 98 7.58 5.73 0.65
N ARG A 99 7.35 6.65 1.58
CA ARG A 99 7.28 6.31 3.01
C ARG A 99 6.02 5.52 3.31
N ASP A 100 6.14 4.55 4.21
CA ASP A 100 5.01 3.81 4.76
C ASP A 100 3.93 4.75 5.31
N MET A 101 2.64 4.41 5.07
CA MET A 101 1.48 5.20 5.48
C MET A 101 1.47 5.47 6.99
N VAL A 102 1.63 4.42 7.80
CA VAL A 102 1.57 4.53 9.27
C VAL A 102 2.65 5.47 9.78
N LYS A 103 3.89 5.31 9.30
CA LYS A 103 5.00 6.19 9.67
C LYS A 103 4.77 7.61 9.18
N SER A 104 4.26 7.79 7.96
CA SER A 104 3.99 9.12 7.38
C SER A 104 2.94 9.89 8.19
N VAL A 105 1.85 9.22 8.59
CA VAL A 105 0.70 9.86 9.26
C VAL A 105 0.91 9.97 10.77
N PHE A 106 1.38 8.93 11.45
CA PHE A 106 1.38 8.88 12.92
C PHE A 106 2.72 9.21 13.57
N HIS A 107 3.86 9.10 12.86
CA HIS A 107 5.14 9.39 13.48
C HIS A 107 5.34 10.91 13.68
N PRO A 108 5.59 11.40 14.92
CA PRO A 108 5.58 12.83 15.22
C PRO A 108 6.73 13.62 14.55
N GLN A 109 7.87 12.99 14.30
CA GLN A 109 9.03 13.64 13.69
C GLN A 109 8.90 13.86 12.18
N HIS A 110 7.92 13.24 11.51
CA HIS A 110 7.72 13.45 10.09
C HIS A 110 6.85 14.68 9.83
N PRO A 111 7.23 15.55 8.89
CA PRO A 111 6.43 16.71 8.51
C PRO A 111 5.08 16.23 7.94
N LYS A 112 3.99 16.93 8.30
CA LYS A 112 2.62 16.59 7.92
C LYS A 112 2.16 17.47 6.77
N THR A 113 1.47 16.85 5.82
CA THR A 113 0.74 17.59 4.78
C THR A 113 -0.63 18.03 5.31
N LEU A 114 -1.29 18.93 4.58
CA LEU A 114 -2.66 19.30 4.90
C LEU A 114 -3.60 18.08 4.91
N LEU A 115 -3.42 17.14 3.98
CA LEU A 115 -4.21 15.90 3.93
C LEU A 115 -3.98 15.03 5.18
N ASP A 116 -2.75 14.94 5.67
CA ASP A 116 -2.45 14.22 6.91
C ASP A 116 -3.12 14.86 8.11
N LEU A 117 -3.13 16.20 8.17
CA LEU A 117 -3.80 16.93 9.26
C LEU A 117 -5.33 16.76 9.21
N VAL A 118 -5.91 16.82 8.02
CA VAL A 118 -7.35 16.53 7.82
C VAL A 118 -7.68 15.11 8.25
N LEU A 119 -6.86 14.15 7.85
CA LEU A 119 -7.02 12.75 8.24
C LEU A 119 -6.96 12.59 9.76
N LEU A 120 -5.91 13.10 10.41
CA LEU A 120 -5.78 13.05 11.87
C LEU A 120 -6.96 13.74 12.57
N GLY A 121 -7.41 14.88 12.06
CA GLY A 121 -8.58 15.58 12.57
C GLY A 121 -9.86 14.73 12.47
N LEU A 122 -10.08 14.05 11.35
CA LEU A 122 -11.21 13.13 11.17
C LEU A 122 -11.14 11.93 12.13
N LEU A 123 -9.95 11.34 12.31
CA LEU A 123 -9.77 10.23 13.23
C LEU A 123 -10.00 10.64 14.68
N LEU A 124 -9.45 11.80 15.09
CA LEU A 124 -9.67 12.36 16.43
C LEU A 124 -11.15 12.70 16.66
N CYS A 125 -11.82 13.28 15.67
CA CYS A 125 -13.25 13.56 15.72
C CYS A 125 -14.08 12.29 15.92
N GLN A 126 -13.76 11.19 15.25
CA GLN A 126 -14.41 9.90 15.46
C GLN A 126 -14.26 9.41 16.89
N VAL A 127 -13.03 9.43 17.43
CA VAL A 127 -12.77 9.02 18.82
C VAL A 127 -13.51 9.94 19.81
N PHE A 128 -13.49 11.24 19.59
CA PHE A 128 -14.22 12.19 20.40
C PHE A 128 -15.74 11.92 20.39
N LEU A 129 -16.32 11.71 19.20
CA LEU A 129 -17.74 11.37 19.07
C LEU A 129 -18.07 10.06 19.79
N TYR A 130 -17.21 9.05 19.68
CA TYR A 130 -17.39 7.79 20.41
C TYR A 130 -17.44 7.99 21.93
N CYS A 131 -16.64 8.92 22.47
CA CYS A 131 -16.59 9.19 23.90
C CYS A 131 -17.82 9.98 24.44
N ILE A 132 -18.46 10.80 23.59
CA ILE A 132 -19.61 11.65 24.02
C ILE A 132 -20.96 11.05 23.70
N LEU A 133 -21.06 10.18 22.68
CA LEU A 133 -22.31 9.55 22.30
C LEU A 133 -22.71 8.46 23.32
N THR A 134 -24.00 8.31 23.54
CA THR A 134 -24.50 7.12 24.26
C THR A 134 -24.21 5.86 23.43
N ARG A 135 -24.21 4.70 24.09
CA ARG A 135 -23.94 3.42 23.41
C ARG A 135 -24.84 3.20 22.20
N GLU A 136 -26.14 3.44 22.33
CA GLU A 136 -27.11 3.26 21.23
C GLU A 136 -26.89 4.24 20.09
N GLN A 137 -26.59 5.51 20.42
CA GLN A 137 -26.23 6.52 19.43
C GLN A 137 -24.92 6.16 18.71
N ALA A 138 -23.91 5.68 19.43
CA ALA A 138 -22.63 5.27 18.85
C ALA A 138 -22.81 4.07 17.91
N GLN A 139 -23.61 3.08 18.28
CA GLN A 139 -23.95 1.92 17.45
C GLN A 139 -24.55 2.35 16.11
N THR A 140 -25.56 3.21 16.14
CA THR A 140 -26.24 3.68 14.93
C THR A 140 -25.33 4.59 14.10
N PHE A 141 -24.67 5.56 14.76
CA PHE A 141 -23.80 6.52 14.09
C PHE A 141 -22.65 5.80 13.37
N PHE A 142 -21.90 4.94 14.07
CA PHE A 142 -20.73 4.27 13.47
C PHE A 142 -21.13 3.19 12.46
N LEU A 143 -22.32 2.60 12.54
CA LEU A 143 -22.84 1.75 11.47
C LEU A 143 -23.01 2.54 10.16
N VAL A 144 -23.70 3.68 10.23
CA VAL A 144 -23.95 4.54 9.05
C VAL A 144 -22.62 5.13 8.53
N TYR A 145 -21.79 5.62 9.42
CA TYR A 145 -20.49 6.20 9.07
C TYR A 145 -19.54 5.18 8.42
N PHE A 146 -19.49 3.96 8.96
CA PHE A 146 -18.76 2.86 8.34
C PHE A 146 -19.33 2.49 6.97
N ALA A 147 -20.65 2.41 6.84
CA ALA A 147 -21.29 2.11 5.56
C ALA A 147 -20.94 3.14 4.48
N ILE A 148 -20.89 4.45 4.82
CA ILE A 148 -20.47 5.52 3.91
C ILE A 148 -19.04 5.29 3.44
N TRP A 149 -18.09 5.05 4.35
CA TRP A 149 -16.70 4.83 3.99
C TRP A 149 -16.51 3.52 3.21
N ARG A 150 -17.23 2.46 3.59
CA ARG A 150 -17.19 1.18 2.88
C ARG A 150 -17.73 1.27 1.45
N ILE A 151 -18.81 2.01 1.23
CA ILE A 151 -19.33 2.29 -0.12
C ILE A 151 -18.36 3.18 -0.90
N THR A 152 -17.77 4.18 -0.26
CA THR A 152 -16.75 5.04 -0.88
C THR A 152 -15.53 4.21 -1.28
N TYR A 153 -15.08 3.29 -0.43
CA TYR A 153 -13.97 2.39 -0.73
C TYR A 153 -14.31 1.43 -1.88
N ASN A 154 -15.33 0.60 -1.73
CA ASN A 154 -15.60 -0.44 -2.74
C ASN A 154 -16.27 0.11 -4.00
N GLY A 155 -17.25 1.00 -3.86
CA GLY A 155 -17.96 1.58 -5.01
C GLY A 155 -17.24 2.77 -5.60
N GLY A 156 -16.88 3.75 -4.78
CA GLY A 156 -16.23 4.99 -5.22
C GLY A 156 -14.86 4.75 -5.84
N LEU A 157 -13.95 4.11 -5.09
CA LEU A 157 -12.62 3.79 -5.64
C LEU A 157 -12.69 2.80 -6.78
N GLY A 158 -13.54 1.77 -6.70
CA GLY A 158 -13.73 0.81 -7.79
C GLY A 158 -14.13 1.49 -9.10
N TYR A 159 -15.09 2.42 -9.03
CA TYR A 159 -15.49 3.21 -10.21
C TYR A 159 -14.35 4.09 -10.74
N ILE A 160 -13.67 4.83 -9.86
CA ILE A 160 -12.57 5.72 -10.23
C ILE A 160 -11.41 4.93 -10.84
N LEU A 161 -11.02 3.80 -10.24
CA LEU A 161 -9.95 2.94 -10.72
C LEU A 161 -10.31 2.27 -12.05
N THR A 162 -11.57 1.85 -12.25
CA THR A 162 -12.04 1.33 -13.54
C THR A 162 -11.88 2.39 -14.64
N LYS A 163 -12.28 3.62 -14.38
CA LYS A 163 -12.11 4.74 -15.33
C LYS A 163 -10.64 5.08 -15.54
N GLN A 164 -9.83 5.04 -14.49
CA GLN A 164 -8.39 5.28 -14.61
C GLN A 164 -7.71 4.20 -15.45
N SER A 165 -7.98 2.93 -15.18
CA SER A 165 -7.44 1.80 -15.94
C SER A 165 -7.84 1.80 -17.43
N GLN A 166 -9.08 2.20 -17.73
CA GLN A 166 -9.59 2.20 -19.11
C GLN A 166 -9.16 3.45 -19.91
N THR A 167 -9.16 4.61 -19.27
CA THR A 167 -9.08 5.90 -19.97
C THR A 167 -8.05 6.86 -19.41
N ARG A 168 -7.26 6.48 -18.41
CA ARG A 168 -6.34 7.38 -17.67
C ARG A 168 -7.08 8.61 -17.12
N TRP A 169 -8.30 8.39 -16.64
CA TRP A 169 -9.25 9.48 -16.32
C TRP A 169 -8.71 10.48 -15.30
N ILE A 170 -8.09 10.02 -14.20
CA ILE A 170 -7.53 10.90 -13.15
C ILE A 170 -6.36 11.70 -13.72
N VAL A 171 -5.43 11.05 -14.43
CA VAL A 171 -4.27 11.70 -15.04
C VAL A 171 -4.73 12.78 -15.99
N ARG A 172 -5.62 12.44 -16.94
CA ARG A 172 -6.19 13.41 -17.88
C ARG A 172 -6.97 14.54 -17.21
N PHE A 173 -7.67 14.27 -16.11
CA PHE A 173 -8.36 15.29 -15.34
C PHE A 173 -7.38 16.31 -14.75
N VAL A 174 -6.29 15.84 -14.12
CA VAL A 174 -5.24 16.70 -13.53
C VAL A 174 -4.54 17.52 -14.63
N GLU A 175 -4.24 16.89 -15.76
CA GLU A 175 -3.61 17.55 -16.92
C GLU A 175 -4.50 18.65 -17.52
N ARG A 176 -5.79 18.35 -17.75
CA ARG A 176 -6.76 19.33 -18.29
C ARG A 176 -6.94 20.53 -17.36
N ARG A 177 -6.90 20.30 -16.04
CA ARG A 177 -6.97 21.37 -15.03
C ARG A 177 -5.66 22.13 -14.87
N GLY A 178 -4.55 21.59 -15.44
CA GLY A 178 -3.23 22.20 -15.34
C GLY A 178 -2.67 22.23 -13.92
N TRP A 179 -3.06 21.29 -13.05
CA TRP A 179 -2.66 21.33 -11.63
C TRP A 179 -1.15 21.17 -11.44
N LEU A 180 -0.47 20.50 -12.37
CA LEU A 180 0.99 20.31 -12.38
C LEU A 180 1.73 21.42 -13.13
N ASP A 181 1.03 22.43 -13.68
CA ASP A 181 1.59 23.54 -14.43
C ASP A 181 1.48 24.85 -13.64
N ALA A 182 2.64 25.43 -13.29
CA ALA A 182 2.71 26.68 -12.52
C ALA A 182 2.03 27.88 -13.23
N LYS A 183 1.96 27.86 -14.58
CA LYS A 183 1.35 28.93 -15.36
C LYS A 183 -0.18 28.83 -15.39
N LYS A 184 -0.71 27.58 -15.46
CA LYS A 184 -2.17 27.36 -15.59
C LYS A 184 -2.89 27.42 -14.25
N ALA A 185 -2.30 26.85 -13.19
CA ALA A 185 -2.92 26.77 -11.87
C ALA A 185 -1.91 27.08 -10.73
N PRO A 186 -1.41 28.33 -10.59
CA PRO A 186 -0.28 28.65 -9.71
C PRO A 186 -0.52 28.28 -8.24
N ARG A 187 -1.74 28.49 -7.72
CA ARG A 187 -2.06 28.15 -6.32
C ARG A 187 -2.07 26.63 -6.09
N MET A 188 -2.69 25.87 -7.00
CA MET A 188 -2.76 24.42 -6.91
C MET A 188 -1.39 23.80 -7.10
N HIS A 189 -0.61 24.29 -8.08
CA HIS A 189 0.76 23.88 -8.30
C HIS A 189 1.63 24.12 -7.05
N ALA A 190 1.57 25.28 -6.44
CA ALA A 190 2.34 25.60 -5.23
C ALA A 190 1.98 24.66 -4.06
N TRP A 191 0.69 24.36 -3.89
CA TRP A 191 0.22 23.40 -2.89
C TRP A 191 0.73 21.98 -3.17
N ILE A 192 0.58 21.49 -4.40
CA ILE A 192 1.05 20.17 -4.81
C ILE A 192 2.58 20.05 -4.68
N HIS A 193 3.32 21.08 -5.06
CA HIS A 193 4.77 21.12 -4.92
C HIS A 193 5.20 21.03 -3.44
N SER A 194 4.56 21.79 -2.55
CA SER A 194 4.77 21.69 -1.10
C SER A 194 4.43 20.30 -0.56
N PHE A 195 3.33 19.71 -1.03
CA PHE A 195 2.91 18.37 -0.69
C PHE A 195 3.97 17.33 -1.06
N TYR A 196 4.51 17.35 -2.28
CA TYR A 196 5.55 16.40 -2.69
C TYR A 196 6.84 16.58 -1.91
N LYS A 197 7.29 17.81 -1.67
CA LYS A 197 8.47 18.06 -0.83
C LYS A 197 8.32 17.49 0.57
N THR A 198 7.13 17.58 1.13
CA THR A 198 6.80 17.02 2.45
C THR A 198 6.79 15.48 2.43
N LYS A 199 6.18 14.86 1.41
CA LYS A 199 6.01 13.40 1.32
C LYS A 199 7.26 12.68 0.82
N LEU A 200 7.95 13.21 -0.18
CA LEU A 200 9.04 12.55 -0.90
C LEU A 200 10.42 13.14 -0.57
N GLY A 201 10.46 14.28 0.13
CA GLY A 201 11.68 14.96 0.55
C GLY A 201 12.00 16.19 -0.29
N ALA A 202 12.88 17.06 0.24
CA ALA A 202 13.21 18.35 -0.36
C ALA A 202 13.89 18.24 -1.74
N ALA A 203 14.57 17.14 -2.01
CA ALA A 203 15.25 16.88 -3.28
C ALA A 203 14.32 16.42 -4.40
N TYR A 204 13.02 16.15 -4.11
CA TYR A 204 12.08 15.71 -5.12
C TYR A 204 11.72 16.83 -6.07
N ASP A 205 11.91 16.58 -7.38
CA ASP A 205 11.50 17.47 -8.46
C ASP A 205 10.39 16.82 -9.28
N MET A 206 9.17 17.38 -9.16
CA MET A 206 8.01 16.89 -9.87
C MET A 206 8.08 17.10 -11.39
N THR A 207 8.93 18.01 -11.87
CA THR A 207 9.07 18.29 -13.31
C THR A 207 9.89 17.23 -14.04
N CYS A 208 10.77 16.54 -13.31
CA CYS A 208 11.56 15.42 -13.80
C CYS A 208 10.83 14.08 -13.80
N MET A 209 9.62 14.03 -13.22
CA MET A 209 8.85 12.80 -13.06
C MET A 209 7.63 12.81 -13.97
N PRO A 210 7.20 11.63 -14.50
CA PRO A 210 5.98 11.53 -15.29
C PRO A 210 4.73 11.98 -14.51
N ASN A 211 3.75 12.51 -15.24
CA ASN A 211 2.47 12.92 -14.66
C ASN A 211 1.76 11.76 -13.97
N GLU A 212 1.87 10.55 -14.51
CA GLU A 212 1.29 9.33 -13.96
C GLU A 212 1.79 9.06 -12.53
N PHE A 213 3.09 9.16 -12.32
CA PHE A 213 3.69 8.98 -11.00
C PHE A 213 3.25 10.08 -10.02
N ASN A 214 3.30 11.34 -10.47
CA ASN A 214 2.87 12.48 -9.66
C ASN A 214 1.40 12.33 -9.25
N VAL A 215 0.51 12.00 -10.18
CA VAL A 215 -0.92 11.81 -9.91
C VAL A 215 -1.17 10.61 -9.01
N TRP A 216 -0.42 9.52 -9.17
CA TRP A 216 -0.53 8.35 -8.30
C TRP A 216 -0.19 8.69 -6.83
N ILE A 217 0.83 9.50 -6.56
CA ILE A 217 1.17 9.92 -5.19
C ILE A 217 0.03 10.73 -4.54
N LEU A 218 -0.63 11.61 -5.30
CA LEU A 218 -1.83 12.34 -4.82
C LEU A 218 -2.99 11.37 -4.55
N PHE A 219 -3.24 10.46 -5.49
CA PHE A 219 -4.28 9.44 -5.37
C PHE A 219 -4.04 8.53 -4.15
N ARG A 220 -2.81 8.05 -3.94
CA ARG A 220 -2.41 7.26 -2.79
C ARG A 220 -2.79 7.95 -1.47
N SER A 221 -2.49 9.24 -1.34
CA SER A 221 -2.82 9.98 -0.10
C SER A 221 -4.32 10.13 0.11
N LEU A 222 -5.12 10.21 -0.96
CA LEU A 222 -6.58 10.17 -0.86
C LEU A 222 -7.07 8.78 -0.40
N VAL A 223 -6.46 7.72 -0.92
CA VAL A 223 -6.77 6.34 -0.49
C VAL A 223 -6.45 6.15 0.99
N ASP A 224 -5.34 6.71 1.51
CA ASP A 224 -5.01 6.68 2.94
C ASP A 224 -6.16 7.26 3.80
N VAL A 225 -6.75 8.37 3.36
CA VAL A 225 -7.90 8.98 4.06
C VAL A 225 -9.07 8.01 4.10
N ILE A 226 -9.40 7.39 2.97
CA ILE A 226 -10.54 6.46 2.88
C ILE A 226 -10.31 5.22 3.74
N LEU A 227 -9.14 4.57 3.60
CA LEU A 227 -8.82 3.34 4.32
C LEU A 227 -8.79 3.52 5.83
N LEU A 228 -8.13 4.58 6.33
CA LEU A 228 -8.02 4.81 7.77
C LEU A 228 -9.35 5.18 8.41
N ASN A 229 -10.19 5.97 7.72
CA ASN A 229 -11.53 6.27 8.22
C ASN A 229 -12.44 5.03 8.20
N ASP A 230 -12.37 4.19 7.17
CA ASP A 230 -13.12 2.94 7.07
C ASP A 230 -12.77 1.98 8.23
N VAL A 231 -11.48 1.74 8.44
CA VAL A 231 -11.00 0.84 9.52
C VAL A 231 -11.35 1.40 10.90
N THR A 232 -11.16 2.70 11.13
CA THR A 232 -11.47 3.33 12.42
C THR A 232 -12.97 3.32 12.70
N ALA A 233 -13.78 3.66 11.71
CA ALA A 233 -15.25 3.62 11.86
C ALA A 233 -15.74 2.21 12.20
N TYR A 234 -15.21 1.18 11.53
CA TYR A 234 -15.54 -0.21 11.83
C TYR A 234 -15.06 -0.64 13.23
N ALA A 235 -13.87 -0.22 13.65
CA ALA A 235 -13.37 -0.52 14.98
C ALA A 235 -14.26 0.10 16.08
N LEU A 236 -14.65 1.36 15.94
CA LEU A 236 -15.53 2.05 16.89
C LEU A 236 -16.96 1.50 16.86
N PHE A 237 -17.49 1.13 15.69
CA PHE A 237 -18.73 0.39 15.57
C PHE A 237 -18.65 -0.92 16.35
N SER A 238 -17.60 -1.71 16.16
CA SER A 238 -17.41 -2.99 16.85
C SER A 238 -17.29 -2.79 18.36
N LEU A 239 -16.50 -1.80 18.82
CA LEU A 239 -16.36 -1.47 20.23
C LEU A 239 -17.68 -1.08 20.89
N SER A 240 -18.58 -0.36 20.19
CA SER A 240 -19.90 0.01 20.70
C SER A 240 -20.81 -1.20 20.94
N HIS A 241 -20.51 -2.34 20.30
CA HIS A 241 -21.28 -3.58 20.38
C HIS A 241 -20.70 -4.62 21.35
N VAL A 242 -19.60 -4.31 22.06
CA VAL A 242 -18.99 -5.26 23.00
C VAL A 242 -20.00 -5.71 24.06
N GLN A 243 -20.20 -7.02 24.14
CA GLN A 243 -21.06 -7.65 25.15
C GLN A 243 -20.18 -8.27 26.25
N GLY A 244 -20.60 -8.08 27.50
CA GLY A 244 -19.97 -8.69 28.67
C GLY A 244 -20.14 -10.21 28.74
N LEU A 245 -19.94 -10.76 29.93
CA LEU A 245 -19.96 -12.19 30.19
C LEU A 245 -21.31 -12.86 29.83
N GLY A 246 -22.43 -12.13 29.95
CA GLY A 246 -23.78 -12.65 29.65
C GLY A 246 -24.08 -13.91 30.45
N ASN A 247 -25.00 -14.71 29.92
CA ASN A 247 -25.37 -16.02 30.50
C ASN A 247 -24.47 -17.17 30.01
N TYR A 248 -23.44 -16.87 29.22
CA TYR A 248 -22.49 -17.85 28.73
C TYR A 248 -21.43 -18.12 29.78
N GLY A 249 -21.27 -19.19 30.38
CA GLY A 249 -20.28 -19.47 31.44
C GLY A 249 -18.89 -18.93 31.14
N MET A 250 -18.09 -18.67 32.18
CA MET A 250 -16.74 -18.07 32.10
C MET A 250 -15.85 -18.76 31.04
N LEU A 251 -15.94 -20.09 30.92
CA LEU A 251 -15.14 -20.86 29.98
C LEU A 251 -15.41 -20.43 28.53
N LEU A 252 -16.66 -20.33 28.11
CA LEU A 252 -17.04 -19.92 26.74
C LEU A 252 -16.64 -18.46 26.46
N PHE A 253 -16.76 -17.59 27.48
CA PHE A 253 -16.29 -16.21 27.37
C PHE A 253 -14.78 -16.15 27.09
N VAL A 254 -13.96 -16.86 27.89
CA VAL A 254 -12.51 -16.90 27.72
C VAL A 254 -12.12 -17.50 26.38
N VAL A 255 -12.71 -18.63 25.98
CA VAL A 255 -12.45 -19.27 24.68
C VAL A 255 -12.75 -18.32 23.51
N ARG A 256 -13.89 -17.64 23.56
CA ARG A 256 -14.30 -16.64 22.57
C ARG A 256 -13.25 -15.51 22.42
N TRP A 257 -12.77 -15.00 23.56
CA TRP A 257 -11.76 -13.95 23.57
C TRP A 257 -10.40 -14.45 23.05
N CYS A 258 -9.96 -15.63 23.47
CA CYS A 258 -8.72 -16.22 22.99
C CYS A 258 -8.73 -16.43 21.47
N ILE A 259 -9.80 -17.01 20.94
CA ILE A 259 -9.95 -17.22 19.49
C ILE A 259 -10.01 -15.87 18.77
N GLY A 260 -10.79 -14.92 19.25
CA GLY A 260 -10.92 -13.60 18.62
C GLY A 260 -9.59 -12.85 18.57
N LEU A 261 -8.81 -12.88 19.64
CA LEU A 261 -7.45 -12.26 19.67
C LEU A 261 -6.47 -12.99 18.73
N LEU A 262 -6.52 -14.33 18.68
CA LEU A 262 -5.70 -15.11 17.75
C LEU A 262 -6.00 -14.75 16.29
N LEU A 263 -7.28 -14.61 15.93
CA LEU A 263 -7.70 -14.20 14.59
C LEU A 263 -7.24 -12.78 14.26
N LEU A 264 -7.26 -11.85 15.22
CA LEU A 264 -6.73 -10.49 15.03
C LEU A 264 -5.22 -10.50 14.84
N ALA A 265 -4.48 -11.26 15.63
CA ALA A 265 -3.03 -11.39 15.49
C ALA A 265 -2.65 -12.00 14.14
N PHE A 266 -3.36 -13.05 13.72
CA PHE A 266 -3.19 -13.66 12.40
C PHE A 266 -3.50 -12.67 11.28
N ASN A 267 -4.59 -11.91 11.37
CA ASN A 267 -4.93 -10.87 10.40
C ASN A 267 -3.87 -9.77 10.31
N ALA A 268 -3.31 -9.34 11.44
CA ALA A 268 -2.22 -8.37 11.46
C ALA A 268 -0.99 -8.92 10.72
N TRP A 269 -0.61 -10.18 10.99
CA TRP A 269 0.47 -10.83 10.26
C TRP A 269 0.19 -10.91 8.76
N VAL A 270 -1.00 -11.36 8.34
CA VAL A 270 -1.39 -11.42 6.91
C VAL A 270 -1.22 -10.08 6.23
N LYS A 271 -1.70 -8.99 6.84
CA LYS A 271 -1.62 -7.64 6.25
C LYS A 271 -0.21 -7.11 6.18
N LEU A 272 0.59 -7.31 7.22
CA LEU A 272 1.98 -6.86 7.26
C LEU A 272 2.82 -7.62 6.23
N ASP A 273 2.64 -8.94 6.13
CA ASP A 273 3.39 -9.77 5.20
C ASP A 273 2.96 -9.53 3.75
N ALA A 274 1.66 -9.39 3.48
CA ALA A 274 1.17 -9.01 2.16
C ALA A 274 1.75 -7.66 1.70
N HIS A 275 1.74 -6.64 2.58
CA HIS A 275 2.32 -5.34 2.26
C HIS A 275 3.84 -5.40 2.03
N ARG A 276 4.57 -6.25 2.80
CA ARG A 276 6.00 -6.50 2.61
C ARG A 276 6.32 -6.98 1.19
N VAL A 277 5.48 -7.87 0.67
CA VAL A 277 5.67 -8.47 -0.67
C VAL A 277 5.32 -7.49 -1.78
N VAL A 278 4.11 -6.91 -1.74
CA VAL A 278 3.60 -6.09 -2.87
C VAL A 278 4.04 -4.63 -2.80
N LYS A 279 4.55 -4.18 -1.65
CA LYS A 279 4.94 -2.79 -1.37
C LYS A 279 3.80 -1.80 -1.69
N ASP A 280 4.08 -0.52 -1.57
CA ASP A 280 3.09 0.55 -1.81
C ASP A 280 2.54 0.55 -3.24
N TYR A 281 3.37 0.18 -4.23
CA TYR A 281 2.99 0.23 -5.64
C TYR A 281 1.73 -0.60 -5.92
N ALA A 282 1.74 -1.90 -5.62
CA ALA A 282 0.59 -2.75 -5.85
C ALA A 282 -0.49 -2.59 -4.76
N TRP A 283 -0.11 -2.18 -3.55
CA TRP A 283 -1.05 -1.88 -2.47
C TRP A 283 -2.03 -0.76 -2.83
N TYR A 284 -1.56 0.25 -3.59
CA TYR A 284 -2.34 1.42 -4.00
C TYR A 284 -2.63 1.44 -5.50
N TRP A 285 -2.77 0.29 -6.15
CA TRP A 285 -3.12 0.16 -7.57
C TRP A 285 -2.25 1.03 -8.49
N GLY A 286 -0.94 1.05 -8.26
CA GLY A 286 0.01 1.78 -9.09
C GLY A 286 0.01 1.34 -10.54
N ASP A 287 -0.31 0.06 -10.79
CA ASP A 287 -0.49 -0.56 -12.10
C ASP A 287 -1.59 0.09 -12.95
N CYS A 288 -2.58 0.76 -12.34
CA CYS A 288 -3.53 1.60 -13.05
C CYS A 288 -2.91 2.89 -13.63
N PHE A 289 -1.73 3.28 -13.17
CA PHE A 289 -1.08 4.54 -13.57
C PHE A 289 0.16 4.30 -14.41
N PHE A 290 1.05 3.42 -14.00
CA PHE A 290 2.28 3.07 -14.70
C PHE A 290 2.67 1.63 -14.39
N LEU A 291 3.48 1.02 -15.24
CA LEU A 291 4.00 -0.33 -15.02
C LEU A 291 5.32 -0.28 -14.25
N CYS A 292 5.42 -1.02 -13.15
CA CYS A 292 6.66 -1.19 -12.40
C CYS A 292 7.42 -2.41 -12.91
N LEU A 293 8.67 -2.21 -13.36
CA LEU A 293 9.53 -3.26 -13.91
C LEU A 293 10.34 -3.92 -12.78
N GLN A 294 9.65 -4.41 -11.75
CA GLN A 294 10.27 -5.11 -10.62
C GLN A 294 9.79 -6.55 -10.57
N ASN A 295 10.72 -7.49 -10.38
CA ASN A 295 10.36 -8.89 -10.13
C ASN A 295 9.87 -9.03 -8.69
N LEU A 296 8.55 -9.07 -8.49
CA LEU A 296 7.97 -9.41 -7.21
C LEU A 296 8.08 -10.92 -6.98
N LYS A 297 8.72 -11.31 -5.88
CA LYS A 297 8.70 -12.70 -5.42
C LYS A 297 7.49 -12.85 -4.50
N PHE A 298 6.49 -13.57 -4.97
CA PHE A 298 5.30 -13.90 -4.17
C PHE A 298 5.65 -15.05 -3.21
N ASP A 299 6.16 -14.69 -2.03
CA ASP A 299 6.46 -15.59 -0.92
C ASP A 299 5.54 -15.34 0.29
N GLY A 300 5.77 -16.06 1.39
CA GLY A 300 5.06 -15.86 2.65
C GLY A 300 3.55 -16.07 2.54
N VAL A 301 2.76 -15.04 2.82
CA VAL A 301 1.28 -15.14 2.82
C VAL A 301 0.70 -15.49 1.44
N TYR A 302 1.40 -15.17 0.35
CA TYR A 302 0.97 -15.49 -1.02
C TYR A 302 1.15 -16.98 -1.37
N GLU A 303 1.94 -17.73 -0.60
CA GLU A 303 2.00 -19.20 -0.69
C GLU A 303 0.77 -19.85 -0.02
N VAL A 304 0.18 -19.16 0.96
CA VAL A 304 -1.02 -19.63 1.68
C VAL A 304 -2.30 -19.32 0.91
N ALA A 305 -2.39 -18.12 0.33
CA ALA A 305 -3.56 -17.69 -0.45
C ALA A 305 -3.13 -16.80 -1.61
N PRO A 306 -3.69 -17.01 -2.83
CA PRO A 306 -3.32 -16.20 -4.01
C PRO A 306 -3.71 -14.73 -3.86
N ASP A 307 -4.87 -14.45 -3.24
CA ASP A 307 -5.38 -13.11 -2.96
C ASP A 307 -5.61 -12.94 -1.45
N PRO A 308 -4.51 -12.85 -0.66
CA PRO A 308 -4.61 -12.89 0.80
C PRO A 308 -5.43 -11.72 1.37
N MET A 309 -5.43 -10.56 0.71
CA MET A 309 -6.17 -9.38 1.16
C MET A 309 -7.68 -9.52 1.01
N TYR A 310 -8.15 -10.32 0.06
CA TYR A 310 -9.56 -10.54 -0.24
C TYR A 310 -10.13 -11.78 0.44
N SER A 311 -9.29 -12.70 0.86
CA SER A 311 -9.65 -13.96 1.49
C SER A 311 -9.30 -13.98 2.98
N ILE A 312 -8.15 -14.51 3.35
CA ILE A 312 -7.71 -14.67 4.74
C ILE A 312 -7.47 -13.33 5.46
N GLY A 313 -7.25 -12.24 4.74
CA GLY A 313 -7.14 -10.90 5.29
C GLY A 313 -8.44 -10.33 5.89
N TYR A 314 -9.59 -11.00 5.69
CA TYR A 314 -10.86 -10.65 6.33
C TYR A 314 -11.10 -11.36 7.67
N ILE A 315 -10.22 -12.26 8.06
CA ILE A 315 -10.37 -13.05 9.30
C ILE A 315 -10.42 -12.16 10.54
N GLY A 316 -9.79 -10.98 10.52
CA GLY A 316 -9.84 -10.00 11.60
C GLY A 316 -11.24 -9.41 11.83
N TYR A 317 -12.06 -9.27 10.80
CA TYR A 317 -13.46 -8.86 10.92
C TYR A 317 -14.27 -9.88 11.71
N TYR A 318 -14.05 -11.17 11.42
CA TYR A 318 -14.68 -12.28 12.17
C TYR A 318 -14.11 -12.40 13.59
N GLY A 319 -12.81 -12.10 13.77
CA GLY A 319 -12.19 -12.00 15.09
C GLY A 319 -12.85 -10.93 15.96
N LEU A 320 -13.11 -9.73 15.41
CA LEU A 320 -13.85 -8.67 16.10
C LEU A 320 -15.31 -9.08 16.39
N SER A 321 -15.97 -9.80 15.50
CA SER A 321 -17.30 -10.34 15.74
C SER A 321 -17.35 -11.30 16.94
N LEU A 322 -16.31 -12.15 17.07
CA LEU A 322 -16.15 -13.02 18.23
C LEU A 322 -15.87 -12.24 19.51
N LEU A 323 -14.94 -11.29 19.48
CA LEU A 323 -14.60 -10.47 20.64
C LEU A 323 -15.80 -9.68 21.17
N THR A 324 -16.56 -9.08 20.26
CA THR A 324 -17.77 -8.32 20.65
C THR A 324 -18.91 -9.23 21.09
N GLY A 325 -18.99 -10.45 20.59
CA GLY A 325 -20.11 -11.37 20.82
C GLY A 325 -21.41 -10.90 20.20
N SER A 326 -21.36 -10.02 19.21
CA SER A 326 -22.52 -9.38 18.59
C SER A 326 -22.81 -9.95 17.21
N TYR A 327 -24.02 -10.48 17.02
CA TYR A 327 -24.50 -10.88 15.70
C TYR A 327 -24.56 -9.70 14.71
N MET A 328 -24.84 -8.48 15.19
CA MET A 328 -24.81 -7.29 14.34
C MET A 328 -23.42 -7.07 13.73
N VAL A 329 -22.37 -7.15 14.54
CA VAL A 329 -20.99 -7.04 14.05
C VAL A 329 -20.66 -8.16 13.08
N PHE A 330 -21.14 -9.38 13.34
CA PHE A 330 -20.95 -10.51 12.42
C PHE A 330 -21.59 -10.28 11.05
N PHE A 331 -22.85 -9.86 10.99
CA PHE A 331 -23.54 -9.60 9.72
C PHE A 331 -22.94 -8.41 8.96
N VAL A 332 -22.53 -7.36 9.66
CA VAL A 332 -21.83 -6.21 9.05
C VAL A 332 -20.47 -6.64 8.51
N SER A 333 -19.74 -7.51 9.21
CA SER A 333 -18.49 -8.09 8.73
C SER A 333 -18.68 -8.92 7.47
N LEU A 334 -19.73 -9.75 7.44
CA LEU A 334 -20.07 -10.57 6.29
C LEU A 334 -20.44 -9.70 5.07
N ALA A 335 -21.23 -8.66 5.28
CA ALA A 335 -21.58 -7.69 4.22
C ALA A 335 -20.33 -6.95 3.70
N ALA A 336 -19.45 -6.52 4.59
CA ALA A 336 -18.18 -5.85 4.22
C ALA A 336 -17.27 -6.78 3.41
N HIS A 337 -17.19 -8.07 3.79
CA HIS A 337 -16.42 -9.07 3.05
C HIS A 337 -17.04 -9.34 1.66
N ALA A 338 -18.36 -9.48 1.58
CA ALA A 338 -19.05 -9.64 0.29
C ALA A 338 -18.82 -8.46 -0.66
N LEU A 339 -18.86 -7.22 -0.16
CA LEU A 339 -18.53 -6.01 -0.95
C LEU A 339 -17.08 -6.02 -1.43
N GLN A 340 -16.15 -6.53 -0.64
CA GLN A 340 -14.76 -6.64 -1.03
C GLN A 340 -14.54 -7.70 -2.12
N LEU A 341 -15.21 -8.84 -2.02
CA LEU A 341 -15.20 -9.85 -3.09
C LEU A 341 -15.85 -9.32 -4.37
N LEU A 342 -16.91 -8.52 -4.24
CA LEU A 342 -17.49 -7.83 -5.39
C LEU A 342 -16.50 -6.86 -6.05
N PHE A 343 -15.72 -6.12 -5.26
CA PHE A 343 -14.67 -5.24 -5.78
C PHE A 343 -13.60 -6.03 -6.54
N LEU A 344 -13.15 -7.17 -6.01
CA LEU A 344 -12.21 -8.06 -6.69
C LEU A 344 -12.75 -8.50 -8.07
N VAL A 345 -13.97 -9.01 -8.10
CA VAL A 345 -14.57 -9.55 -9.34
C VAL A 345 -14.96 -8.45 -10.33
N ALA A 346 -15.48 -7.31 -9.85
CA ALA A 346 -15.99 -6.25 -10.72
C ALA A 346 -14.90 -5.30 -11.23
N PHE A 347 -13.82 -5.15 -10.48
CA PHE A 347 -12.74 -4.21 -10.84
C PHE A 347 -11.40 -4.92 -11.02
N GLU A 348 -10.87 -5.60 -9.99
CA GLU A 348 -9.47 -6.02 -9.99
C GLU A 348 -9.18 -7.10 -11.03
N ASN A 349 -10.01 -8.15 -11.10
CA ASN A 349 -9.86 -9.19 -12.12
C ASN A 349 -9.93 -8.62 -13.55
N PRO A 350 -10.95 -7.82 -13.95
CA PRO A 350 -10.98 -7.21 -15.27
C PRO A 350 -9.84 -6.21 -15.55
N HIS A 351 -9.26 -5.61 -14.51
CA HIS A 351 -8.08 -4.76 -14.68
C HIS A 351 -6.86 -5.62 -14.97
N MET A 352 -6.64 -6.67 -14.19
CA MET A 352 -5.50 -7.59 -14.39
C MET A 352 -5.52 -8.25 -15.75
N ASP A 353 -6.69 -8.69 -16.24
CA ASP A 353 -6.87 -9.26 -17.60
C ASP A 353 -6.50 -8.29 -18.73
N ARG A 354 -6.52 -6.97 -18.48
CA ARG A 354 -6.13 -5.95 -19.47
C ARG A 354 -4.66 -5.61 -19.45
N VAL A 355 -4.00 -5.80 -18.31
CA VAL A 355 -2.59 -5.41 -18.12
C VAL A 355 -1.64 -6.58 -18.35
N SER A 356 -2.14 -7.83 -18.19
CA SER A 356 -1.43 -9.08 -18.53
C SER A 356 -1.35 -9.26 -20.05
#